data_58e1c7aa8ca5c69399db16255763ef3f
#
_entry.id   58e1c7aa8ca5c69399db16255763ef3f
#
_cell.length_a   1.000
_cell.length_b   1.000
_cell.length_c   1.000
_cell.angle_alpha   90.00
_cell.angle_beta   90.00
_cell.angle_gamma   90.00
#
_symmetry.space_group_name_H-M   'P 1'
#
loop_
_entity.id
_entity.type
_entity.pdbx_description
1 polymer ?
#
loop_
_entity_poly.entity_id
_entity_poly.type
_entity_poly.pdbx_seq_one_letter_code
_entity_poly.pdbx_strand_id
1 'polypeptide(L)'
;MEIADKKKLLNKNQYLVTIDFGTATTINMVSPSREFIGGLIAPGISTMLKSLNEKTAQLPLPDLNSYKGVIGDSTHSSIISGVMTSTLGMITETIKHLTEICDQNMPILFATGGNAKYVLPYLKFEVIFDEALVLKGLTAIYEMNKI
;
A
#
# COMPACT_ATOMS: atom_id res chain seq x y z
N MET A 1 14.87 -1.77 3.56
CA MET A 1 16.16 -1.46 2.97
C MET A 1 17.02 -2.71 2.76
N GLU A 2 17.28 -3.52 3.78
CA GLU A 2 18.08 -4.76 3.68
C GLU A 2 17.62 -5.74 2.58
N ILE A 3 16.32 -5.85 2.34
CA ILE A 3 15.77 -6.76 1.30
C ILE A 3 16.12 -6.26 -0.10
N ALA A 4 16.06 -4.97 -0.33
CA ALA A 4 16.41 -4.37 -1.61
C ALA A 4 17.93 -4.49 -1.87
N ASP A 5 18.75 -4.27 -0.85
CA ASP A 5 20.20 -4.46 -0.91
C ASP A 5 20.56 -5.92 -1.25
N LYS A 6 19.92 -6.90 -0.60
CA LYS A 6 20.14 -8.34 -0.86
C LYS A 6 19.74 -8.77 -2.28
N LYS A 7 18.72 -8.12 -2.87
CA LYS A 7 18.32 -8.38 -4.26
C LYS A 7 19.11 -7.56 -5.28
N LYS A 8 20.07 -6.72 -4.87
CA LYS A 8 20.79 -5.75 -5.71
C LYS A 8 19.85 -4.82 -6.48
N LEU A 9 18.70 -4.52 -5.92
CA LEU A 9 17.66 -3.70 -6.56
C LEU A 9 17.91 -2.20 -6.42
N LEU A 10 18.71 -1.79 -5.40
CA LEU A 10 19.00 -0.38 -5.15
C LEU A 10 20.23 0.07 -5.92
N ASN A 11 20.04 0.94 -6.89
CA ASN A 11 21.07 1.84 -7.35
C ASN A 11 21.31 2.92 -6.29
N LYS A 12 22.52 3.49 -6.22
CA LYS A 12 22.93 4.46 -5.17
C LYS A 12 22.03 5.70 -5.05
N ASN A 13 21.14 5.95 -6.03
CA ASN A 13 20.29 7.14 -6.09
C ASN A 13 18.79 6.80 -6.21
N GLN A 14 18.34 5.64 -5.72
CA GLN A 14 16.93 5.28 -5.80
C GLN A 14 16.22 5.43 -4.45
N TYR A 15 15.07 6.08 -4.51
CA TYR A 15 14.10 6.12 -3.43
C TYR A 15 13.35 4.80 -3.31
N LEU A 16 12.92 4.48 -2.12
CA LEU A 16 12.16 3.29 -1.81
C LEU A 16 10.84 3.71 -1.16
N VAL A 17 9.75 3.12 -1.63
CA VAL A 17 8.42 3.31 -1.06
C VAL A 17 7.89 1.95 -0.60
N THR A 18 7.32 1.91 0.60
CA THR A 18 6.62 0.73 1.12
C THR A 18 5.14 1.03 1.27
N ILE A 19 4.30 0.09 0.87
CA ILE A 19 2.85 0.15 1.02
C ILE A 19 2.42 -1.05 1.86
N ASP A 20 1.84 -0.80 3.04
CA ASP A 20 1.27 -1.86 3.87
C ASP A 20 -0.26 -1.82 3.78
N PHE A 21 -0.85 -2.91 3.35
CA PHE A 21 -2.30 -3.11 3.20
C PHE A 21 -2.88 -3.87 4.41
N GLY A 22 -2.81 -3.26 5.58
CA GLY A 22 -3.35 -3.81 6.83
C GLY A 22 -4.74 -3.25 7.21
N THR A 23 -4.98 -3.13 8.51
CA THR A 23 -6.13 -2.40 9.09
C THR A 23 -6.10 -0.93 8.67
N ALA A 24 -4.92 -0.33 8.62
CA ALA A 24 -4.64 0.90 7.91
C ALA A 24 -3.89 0.57 6.62
N THR A 25 -4.04 1.40 5.59
CA THR A 25 -3.12 1.44 4.46
C THR A 25 -2.09 2.51 4.78
N THR A 26 -0.81 2.12 4.87
CA THR A 26 0.28 3.07 5.10
C THR A 26 1.20 3.10 3.90
N ILE A 27 1.67 4.29 3.53
CA ILE A 27 2.69 4.48 2.50
C ILE A 27 3.85 5.23 3.15
N ASN A 28 5.05 4.69 3.07
CA ASN A 28 6.25 5.28 3.65
C ASN A 28 7.33 5.42 2.59
N MET A 29 8.10 6.50 2.66
CA MET A 29 9.19 6.80 1.73
C MET A 29 10.53 6.89 2.45
N VAL A 30 11.54 6.27 1.85
CA VAL A 30 12.92 6.28 2.30
C VAL A 30 13.82 6.82 1.19
N SER A 31 14.73 7.73 1.54
CA SER A 31 15.69 8.33 0.63
C SER A 31 16.80 7.35 0.21
N PRO A 32 17.57 7.69 -0.84
CA PRO A 32 18.78 6.95 -1.20
C PRO A 32 19.84 6.95 -0.08
N SER A 33 19.86 7.98 0.78
CA SER A 33 20.71 8.07 1.98
C SER A 33 20.21 7.25 3.15
N ARG A 34 19.13 6.46 2.98
CA ARG A 34 18.51 5.59 3.99
C ARG A 34 17.78 6.34 5.10
N GLU A 35 17.36 7.56 4.84
CA GLU A 35 16.59 8.36 5.78
C GLU A 35 15.09 8.18 5.52
N PHE A 36 14.32 8.05 6.59
CA PHE A 36 12.86 8.09 6.52
C PHE A 36 12.42 9.51 6.21
N ILE A 37 11.79 9.72 5.06
CA ILE A 37 11.33 11.04 4.62
C ILE A 37 9.97 11.37 5.20
N GLY A 38 9.10 10.38 5.29
CA GLY A 38 7.74 10.55 5.75
C GLY A 38 6.81 9.54 5.11
N GLY A 39 5.52 9.72 5.33
CA GLY A 39 4.51 8.82 4.77
C GLY A 39 3.10 9.32 5.03
N LEU A 40 2.13 8.50 4.66
CA LEU A 40 0.72 8.74 4.94
C LEU A 40 0.08 7.49 5.54
N ILE A 41 -0.98 7.69 6.28
CA ILE A 41 -1.79 6.64 6.90
C ILE A 41 -3.25 6.92 6.53
N ALA A 42 -3.92 5.92 5.97
CA ALA A 42 -5.33 5.97 5.64
C ALA A 42 -6.04 4.72 6.15
N PRO A 43 -7.37 4.72 6.28
CA PRO A 43 -8.09 3.50 6.60
C PRO A 43 -7.85 2.42 5.53
N GLY A 44 -7.60 1.18 5.96
CA GLY A 44 -7.51 0.05 5.04
C GLY A 44 -8.87 -0.33 4.45
N ILE A 45 -8.86 -1.07 3.32
CA ILE A 45 -10.10 -1.42 2.59
C ILE A 45 -11.13 -2.13 3.48
N SER A 46 -10.68 -3.08 4.31
CA SER A 46 -11.59 -3.79 5.24
C SER A 46 -12.15 -2.86 6.32
N THR A 47 -11.35 -1.88 6.77
CA THR A 47 -11.78 -0.86 7.75
C THR A 47 -12.81 0.07 7.15
N MET A 48 -12.62 0.53 5.90
CA MET A 48 -13.60 1.36 5.21
C MET A 48 -14.94 0.64 5.03
N LEU A 49 -14.93 -0.63 4.60
CA LEU A 49 -16.15 -1.43 4.46
C LEU A 49 -16.89 -1.60 5.77
N LYS A 50 -16.17 -1.97 6.85
CA LYS A 50 -16.74 -2.10 8.18
C LYS A 50 -17.32 -0.78 8.70
N SER A 51 -16.60 0.33 8.49
CA SER A 51 -17.07 1.65 8.91
C SER A 51 -18.37 2.04 8.23
N LEU A 52 -18.53 1.79 6.93
CA LEU A 52 -19.79 2.04 6.21
C LEU A 52 -20.93 1.18 6.76
N ASN A 53 -20.69 -0.10 7.02
CA ASN A 53 -21.70 -1.00 7.59
C ASN A 53 -22.10 -0.59 9.01
N GLU A 54 -21.13 -0.29 9.88
CA GLU A 54 -21.37 0.02 11.30
C GLU A 54 -21.95 1.43 11.53
N LYS A 55 -21.63 2.38 10.66
CA LYS A 55 -22.01 3.79 10.82
C LYS A 55 -23.25 4.19 10.02
N THR A 56 -23.82 3.27 9.26
CA THR A 56 -25.05 3.51 8.50
C THR A 56 -26.13 2.49 8.84
N ALA A 57 -27.39 2.90 8.80
CA ALA A 57 -28.51 2.06 9.24
C ALA A 57 -28.78 0.84 8.34
N GLN A 58 -28.35 0.86 7.08
CA GLN A 58 -28.80 -0.12 6.08
C GLN A 58 -27.73 -0.60 5.09
N LEU A 59 -26.49 -0.08 5.16
CA LEU A 59 -25.47 -0.53 4.22
C LEU A 59 -24.93 -1.91 4.61
N PRO A 60 -24.98 -2.88 3.67
CA PRO A 60 -24.45 -4.21 3.90
C PRO A 60 -22.92 -4.21 3.98
N LEU A 61 -22.35 -5.28 4.53
CA LEU A 61 -20.92 -5.56 4.47
C LEU A 61 -20.65 -6.48 3.27
N PRO A 62 -20.21 -5.96 2.12
CA PRO A 62 -19.97 -6.77 0.94
C PRO A 62 -18.62 -7.52 0.99
N ASP A 63 -18.51 -8.58 0.18
CA ASP A 63 -17.25 -9.32 0.01
C ASP A 63 -16.31 -8.58 -0.96
N LEU A 64 -15.06 -8.39 -0.55
CA LEU A 64 -14.00 -7.77 -1.34
C LEU A 64 -13.72 -8.49 -2.67
N ASN A 65 -13.98 -9.79 -2.74
CA ASN A 65 -13.82 -10.58 -3.99
C ASN A 65 -14.85 -10.20 -5.06
N SER A 66 -15.89 -9.44 -4.72
CA SER A 66 -16.94 -9.07 -5.66
C SER A 66 -16.68 -7.78 -6.44
N TYR A 67 -15.49 -7.18 -6.32
CA TYR A 67 -15.12 -5.99 -7.11
C TYR A 67 -15.11 -6.28 -8.62
N LYS A 68 -15.87 -5.50 -9.38
CA LYS A 68 -16.01 -5.68 -10.84
C LYS A 68 -15.62 -4.44 -11.66
N GLY A 69 -15.38 -3.30 -11.01
CA GLY A 69 -15.03 -2.06 -11.69
C GLY A 69 -15.42 -0.80 -10.92
N VAL A 70 -15.17 0.33 -11.54
CA VAL A 70 -15.27 1.67 -10.90
C VAL A 70 -16.71 2.05 -10.54
N ILE A 71 -17.70 1.59 -11.30
CA ILE A 71 -19.13 1.91 -11.09
C ILE A 71 -19.87 0.62 -10.74
N GLY A 72 -20.54 0.63 -9.59
CA GLY A 72 -21.43 -0.46 -9.17
C GLY A 72 -22.85 -0.25 -9.68
N ASP A 73 -23.56 -1.35 -9.88
CA ASP A 73 -24.95 -1.42 -10.33
C ASP A 73 -25.95 -1.82 -9.23
N SER A 74 -25.45 -2.00 -8.03
CA SER A 74 -26.19 -2.34 -6.83
C SER A 74 -25.56 -1.70 -5.60
N THR A 75 -26.25 -1.66 -4.46
CA THR A 75 -25.68 -1.13 -3.21
C THR A 75 -24.37 -1.85 -2.84
N HIS A 76 -24.33 -3.18 -2.95
CA HIS A 76 -23.13 -3.97 -2.66
C HIS A 76 -21.96 -3.60 -3.57
N SER A 77 -22.17 -3.60 -4.87
CA SER A 77 -21.12 -3.29 -5.84
C SER A 77 -20.69 -1.83 -5.76
N SER A 78 -21.61 -0.90 -5.47
CA SER A 78 -21.29 0.52 -5.30
C SER A 78 -20.40 0.78 -4.09
N ILE A 79 -20.65 0.11 -2.95
CA ILE A 79 -19.78 0.20 -1.76
C ILE A 79 -18.37 -0.27 -2.09
N ILE A 80 -18.24 -1.44 -2.71
CA ILE A 80 -16.92 -1.98 -3.08
C ILE A 80 -16.23 -1.08 -4.10
N SER A 81 -16.95 -0.64 -5.13
CA SER A 81 -16.40 0.28 -6.13
C SER A 81 -15.88 1.56 -5.51
N GLY A 82 -16.61 2.13 -4.55
CA GLY A 82 -16.18 3.32 -3.81
C GLY A 82 -14.91 3.10 -3.01
N VAL A 83 -14.86 2.02 -2.21
CA VAL A 83 -13.69 1.68 -1.38
C VAL A 83 -12.47 1.37 -2.24
N MET A 84 -12.63 0.56 -3.27
CA MET A 84 -11.53 0.20 -4.16
C MET A 84 -11.02 1.41 -4.96
N THR A 85 -11.92 2.22 -5.51
CA THR A 85 -11.56 3.42 -6.28
C THR A 85 -10.86 4.44 -5.40
N SER A 86 -11.32 4.65 -4.16
CA SER A 86 -10.66 5.53 -3.20
C SER A 86 -9.24 5.05 -2.88
N THR A 87 -9.07 3.75 -2.64
CA THR A 87 -7.75 3.17 -2.33
C THR A 87 -6.81 3.26 -3.54
N LEU A 88 -7.26 2.83 -4.71
CA LEU A 88 -6.47 2.86 -5.95
C LEU A 88 -6.12 4.29 -6.36
N GLY A 89 -7.06 5.21 -6.25
CA GLY A 89 -6.85 6.63 -6.54
C GLY A 89 -5.84 7.27 -5.59
N MET A 90 -5.98 7.03 -4.28
CA MET A 90 -5.04 7.50 -3.27
C MET A 90 -3.62 7.01 -3.58
N ILE A 91 -3.45 5.71 -3.81
CA ILE A 91 -2.13 5.11 -4.09
C ILE A 91 -1.55 5.69 -5.38
N THR A 92 -2.34 5.72 -6.46
CA THR A 92 -1.89 6.17 -7.77
C THR A 92 -1.44 7.64 -7.72
N GLU A 93 -2.22 8.51 -7.10
CA GLU A 93 -1.89 9.92 -6.97
C GLU A 93 -0.68 10.14 -6.06
N THR A 94 -0.59 9.39 -4.94
CA THR A 94 0.57 9.44 -4.05
C THR A 94 1.84 9.04 -4.80
N ILE A 95 1.84 7.91 -5.51
CA ILE A 95 3.02 7.46 -6.25
C ILE A 95 3.42 8.44 -7.35
N LYS A 96 2.46 9.06 -8.02
CA LYS A 96 2.73 10.12 -9.00
C LYS A 96 3.48 11.29 -8.35
N HIS A 97 2.99 11.83 -7.24
CA HIS A 97 3.67 12.90 -6.52
C HIS A 97 5.04 12.49 -5.98
N LEU A 98 5.17 11.27 -5.45
CA LEU A 98 6.47 10.76 -4.99
C LEU A 98 7.47 10.62 -6.15
N THR A 99 7.01 10.27 -7.36
CA THR A 99 7.85 10.23 -8.56
C THR A 99 8.35 11.63 -8.94
N GLU A 100 7.52 12.67 -8.77
CA GLU A 100 7.93 14.06 -8.96
C GLU A 100 9.05 14.47 -7.98
N ILE A 101 8.94 14.07 -6.70
CA ILE A 101 9.99 14.28 -5.68
C ILE A 101 11.30 13.55 -6.05
N CYS A 102 11.21 12.44 -6.76
CA CYS A 102 12.34 11.64 -7.21
C CYS A 102 12.92 12.11 -8.57
N ASP A 103 12.77 13.37 -8.94
CA ASP A 103 13.24 13.91 -10.24
C ASP A 103 12.70 13.12 -11.44
N GLN A 104 11.41 12.78 -11.42
CA GLN A 104 10.71 11.98 -12.43
C GLN A 104 11.18 10.51 -12.53
N ASN A 105 11.99 10.05 -11.58
CA ASN A 105 12.35 8.63 -11.48
C ASN A 105 11.36 7.88 -10.61
N MET A 106 10.81 6.79 -11.13
CA MET A 106 9.92 5.93 -10.38
C MET A 106 10.67 5.32 -9.17
N PRO A 107 10.20 5.51 -7.93
CA PRO A 107 10.78 4.84 -6.78
C PRO A 107 10.60 3.32 -6.86
N ILE A 108 11.42 2.56 -6.16
CA ILE A 108 11.19 1.12 -5.99
C ILE A 108 10.03 0.95 -5.01
N LEU A 109 9.00 0.23 -5.44
CA LEU A 109 7.80 0.01 -4.65
C LEU A 109 7.80 -1.39 -4.04
N PHE A 110 7.63 -1.46 -2.73
CA PHE A 110 7.35 -2.70 -2.02
C PHE A 110 5.94 -2.67 -1.45
N ALA A 111 5.29 -3.83 -1.43
CA ALA A 111 4.00 -3.99 -0.77
C ALA A 111 4.01 -5.16 0.20
N THR A 112 3.22 -5.04 1.26
CA THR A 112 2.93 -6.08 2.24
C THR A 112 1.49 -5.96 2.74
N GLY A 113 1.08 -6.83 3.64
CA GLY A 113 -0.23 -6.80 4.28
C GLY A 113 -1.27 -7.70 3.65
N GLY A 114 -2.19 -8.19 4.48
CA GLY A 114 -3.16 -9.22 4.09
C GLY A 114 -4.20 -8.79 3.04
N ASN A 115 -4.44 -7.48 2.89
CA ASN A 115 -5.34 -6.93 1.89
C ASN A 115 -4.65 -6.62 0.54
N ALA A 116 -3.34 -6.80 0.44
CA ALA A 116 -2.57 -6.53 -0.79
C ALA A 116 -3.13 -7.30 -2.01
N LYS A 117 -3.54 -8.54 -1.82
CA LYS A 117 -4.11 -9.41 -2.87
C LYS A 117 -5.36 -8.83 -3.56
N TYR A 118 -6.10 -7.95 -2.89
CA TYR A 118 -7.28 -7.30 -3.46
C TYR A 118 -6.96 -6.03 -4.25
N VAL A 119 -5.83 -5.39 -3.98
CA VAL A 119 -5.46 -4.09 -4.55
C VAL A 119 -4.40 -4.22 -5.65
N LEU A 120 -3.37 -5.02 -5.43
CA LEU A 120 -2.22 -5.16 -6.34
C LEU A 120 -2.60 -5.49 -7.79
N PRO A 121 -3.61 -6.36 -8.07
CA PRO A 121 -3.98 -6.69 -9.45
C PRO A 121 -4.50 -5.49 -10.27
N TYR A 122 -4.88 -4.40 -9.62
CA TYR A 122 -5.46 -3.22 -10.26
C TYR A 122 -4.49 -2.03 -10.33
N LEU A 123 -3.30 -2.14 -9.75
CA LEU A 123 -2.26 -1.12 -9.88
C LEU A 123 -1.60 -1.22 -11.26
N LYS A 124 -1.28 -0.07 -11.85
CA LYS A 124 -0.72 0.03 -13.21
C LYS A 124 0.81 0.22 -13.23
N PHE A 125 1.47 -0.04 -12.12
CA PHE A 125 2.92 0.04 -11.97
C PHE A 125 3.44 -1.18 -11.22
N GLU A 126 4.71 -1.47 -11.41
CA GLU A 126 5.35 -2.64 -10.79
C GLU A 126 5.49 -2.45 -9.28
N VAL A 127 5.08 -3.45 -8.52
CA VAL A 127 5.21 -3.48 -7.07
C VAL A 127 5.75 -4.84 -6.64
N ILE A 128 6.80 -4.84 -5.84
CA ILE A 128 7.40 -6.05 -5.28
C ILE A 128 6.62 -6.42 -4.02
N PHE A 129 5.84 -7.51 -4.09
CA PHE A 129 5.12 -8.00 -2.92
C PHE A 129 6.01 -8.89 -2.06
N ASP A 130 6.00 -8.63 -0.74
CA ASP A 130 6.67 -9.46 0.26
C ASP A 130 5.80 -9.54 1.54
N GLU A 131 5.15 -10.68 1.74
CA GLU A 131 4.26 -10.90 2.88
C GLU A 131 4.98 -10.74 4.22
N ALA A 132 6.25 -11.10 4.29
CA ALA A 132 7.07 -11.06 5.49
C ALA A 132 7.86 -9.75 5.65
N LEU A 133 7.57 -8.69 4.88
CA LEU A 133 8.36 -7.45 4.86
C LEU A 133 8.57 -6.86 6.25
N VAL A 134 7.51 -6.77 7.05
CA VAL A 134 7.56 -6.21 8.42
C VAL A 134 8.41 -7.09 9.33
N LEU A 135 8.24 -8.42 9.28
CA LEU A 135 9.03 -9.36 10.09
C LEU A 135 10.51 -9.31 9.73
N LYS A 136 10.83 -9.21 8.45
CA LYS A 136 12.22 -9.04 7.98
C LYS A 136 12.83 -7.73 8.48
N GLY A 137 12.04 -6.64 8.47
CA GLY A 137 12.46 -5.36 9.03
C GLY A 137 12.75 -5.45 10.54
N LEU A 138 11.88 -6.10 11.31
CA LEU A 138 12.10 -6.33 12.74
C LEU A 138 13.33 -7.19 13.01
N THR A 139 13.54 -8.23 12.23
CA THR A 139 14.75 -9.07 12.34
C THR A 139 16.02 -8.25 12.07
N ALA A 140 16.00 -7.41 11.04
CA ALA A 140 17.13 -6.55 10.72
C ALA A 140 17.45 -5.58 11.86
N ILE A 141 16.43 -4.93 12.44
CA ILE A 141 16.60 -4.04 13.60
C ILE A 141 17.17 -4.80 14.80
N TYR A 142 16.65 -6.00 15.06
CA TYR A 142 17.16 -6.84 16.16
C TYR A 142 18.65 -7.16 15.97
N GLU A 143 19.06 -7.63 14.79
CA GLU A 143 20.47 -7.96 14.50
C GLU A 143 21.39 -6.73 14.60
N MET A 144 20.92 -5.54 14.19
CA MET A 144 21.69 -4.29 14.32
C MET A 144 21.90 -3.83 15.77
N ASN A 145 21.02 -4.23 16.70
CA ASN A 145 21.07 -3.85 18.11
C ASN A 145 21.53 -5.02 19.02
N LYS A 146 21.98 -6.11 18.44
CA LYS A 146 22.55 -7.24 19.18
C LYS A 146 23.95 -6.85 19.68
N ILE A 147 24.06 -6.69 20.99
CA ILE A 147 25.31 -6.38 21.72
C ILE A 147 26.13 -7.68 21.87
#